data_f57684fe7cb5026532a0c6fcc4d58faf
#
_entry.id   f57684fe7cb5026532a0c6fcc4d58faf
#
_cell.length_a   1.000
_cell.length_b   1.000
_cell.length_c   1.000
_cell.angle_alpha   90.00
_cell.angle_beta   90.00
_cell.angle_gamma   90.00
#
_symmetry.space_group_name_H-M   'P 1'
#
loop_
_entity.id
_entity.type
_entity.pdbx_description
1 polymer ?
#
loop_
_entity_poly.entity_id
_entity_poly.type
_entity_poly.pdbx_seq_one_letter_code
_entity_poly.pdbx_strand_id
1 'polypeptide(L)'
;MNPYGNIRKVPLDYEGIKSTAYAVQRQELDNRRGLEWKECGIVGSNYLLVPNSEVKELADEIATESQLTWEPMKTFFNGKQFAYFMQCKSDTTEIAKDDDIALGMAFWNSYDGSTALQFRTFLVRLVCTNGMITKDFMNLMKFKHNKTSEGYEKQIINAAKVVDNCGDDVEAVAKRMRRMVETPVSLNDLAVLRNSTLGHLPVTLWGKISTHFLQKESSKILDNDVTMWDFYNACTDILWHDEKPTMASLEHNQVITDKLLGAMA
;
A
#
# COMPACT_ATOMS: atom_id res chain seq x y z
N MET A 1 -10.81 11.37 11.21
CA MET A 1 -11.87 11.05 10.21
C MET A 1 -12.19 9.56 10.34
N ASN A 2 -13.47 9.18 10.52
CA ASN A 2 -13.86 7.76 10.65
C ASN A 2 -13.94 7.12 9.25
N PRO A 3 -13.11 6.12 8.92
CA PRO A 3 -13.15 5.45 7.63
C PRO A 3 -14.39 4.57 7.42
N TYR A 4 -15.07 4.17 8.50
CA TYR A 4 -16.20 3.24 8.50
C TYR A 4 -17.56 3.92 8.72
N GLY A 5 -17.64 5.23 8.49
CA GLY A 5 -18.89 6.01 8.58
C GLY A 5 -19.88 5.62 7.50
N ASN A 6 -21.17 5.95 7.72
CA ASN A 6 -22.22 5.72 6.74
C ASN A 6 -21.93 6.43 5.41
N ILE A 7 -22.27 5.76 4.32
CA ILE A 7 -22.08 6.25 2.96
C ILE A 7 -23.34 6.03 2.14
N ARG A 8 -23.63 6.94 1.22
CA ARG A 8 -24.78 6.85 0.32
C ARG A 8 -24.48 7.41 -1.05
N LYS A 9 -25.29 6.99 -2.02
CA LYS A 9 -25.27 7.47 -3.41
C LYS A 9 -26.59 8.23 -3.66
N VAL A 10 -26.49 9.52 -4.01
CA VAL A 10 -27.62 10.43 -4.19
C VAL A 10 -27.64 10.89 -5.65
N PRO A 11 -28.79 10.78 -6.38
CA PRO A 11 -28.86 11.28 -7.75
C PRO A 11 -28.60 12.79 -7.80
N LEU A 12 -27.90 13.22 -8.85
CA LEU A 12 -27.69 14.64 -9.16
C LEU A 12 -28.76 15.08 -10.16
N ASP A 13 -29.93 15.48 -9.67
CA ASP A 13 -31.02 15.99 -10.49
C ASP A 13 -30.96 17.53 -10.53
N TYR A 14 -31.04 18.10 -11.70
CA TYR A 14 -31.10 19.55 -11.89
C TYR A 14 -32.40 19.96 -12.58
N GLU A 15 -33.17 20.82 -11.95
CA GLU A 15 -34.41 21.37 -12.47
C GLU A 15 -35.39 20.33 -13.06
N GLY A 16 -35.49 19.16 -12.43
CA GLY A 16 -36.36 18.06 -12.88
C GLY A 16 -35.79 17.19 -14.00
N ILE A 17 -34.57 17.47 -14.46
CA ILE A 17 -33.85 16.63 -15.42
C ILE A 17 -33.10 15.54 -14.62
N LYS A 18 -33.50 14.28 -14.86
CA LYS A 18 -32.80 13.12 -14.26
C LYS A 18 -31.39 12.98 -14.83
N SER A 19 -30.39 13.05 -13.98
CA SER A 19 -29.01 12.81 -14.33
C SER A 19 -28.64 11.31 -14.24
N THR A 20 -27.70 10.87 -15.07
CA THR A 20 -27.04 9.55 -14.92
C THR A 20 -25.89 9.60 -13.91
N ALA A 21 -25.59 10.76 -13.36
CA ALA A 21 -24.58 11.01 -12.35
C ALA A 21 -25.14 11.01 -10.93
N TYR A 22 -24.35 10.57 -9.99
CA TYR A 22 -24.70 10.48 -8.58
C TYR A 22 -23.59 11.06 -7.73
N ALA A 23 -23.93 11.88 -6.75
CA ALA A 23 -23.02 12.26 -5.67
C ALA A 23 -22.86 11.09 -4.70
N VAL A 24 -21.63 10.77 -4.38
CA VAL A 24 -21.31 9.88 -3.24
C VAL A 24 -21.08 10.76 -2.01
N GLN A 25 -21.87 10.53 -0.97
CA GLN A 25 -21.84 11.29 0.27
C GLN A 25 -21.51 10.37 1.44
N ARG A 26 -20.63 10.82 2.33
CA ARG A 26 -20.29 10.14 3.59
C ARG A 26 -20.74 10.96 4.78
N GLN A 27 -21.07 10.29 5.86
CA GLN A 27 -21.46 10.91 7.11
C GLN A 27 -20.20 11.26 7.94
N GLU A 28 -20.10 12.49 8.37
CA GLU A 28 -19.05 12.97 9.27
C GLU A 28 -19.67 13.63 10.50
N LEU A 29 -18.97 13.51 11.63
CA LEU A 29 -19.30 14.25 12.83
C LEU A 29 -18.64 15.64 12.74
N ASP A 30 -19.47 16.68 12.63
CA ASP A 30 -19.05 18.06 12.84
C ASP A 30 -19.22 18.44 14.31
N ASN A 31 -18.19 19.02 14.92
CA ASN A 31 -18.21 19.38 16.35
C ASN A 31 -19.28 20.42 16.73
N ARG A 32 -19.80 21.17 15.74
CA ARG A 32 -20.80 22.23 15.99
C ARG A 32 -22.21 21.87 15.51
N ARG A 33 -22.30 21.02 14.47
CA ARG A 33 -23.55 20.73 13.76
C ARG A 33 -24.01 19.28 13.88
N GLY A 34 -23.22 18.42 14.53
CA GLY A 34 -23.51 17.00 14.66
C GLY A 34 -23.16 16.21 13.40
N LEU A 35 -23.94 15.17 13.08
CA LEU A 35 -23.71 14.32 11.92
C LEU A 35 -24.14 15.03 10.61
N GLU A 36 -23.19 15.29 9.74
CA GLU A 36 -23.41 15.91 8.42
C GLU A 36 -23.00 14.98 7.28
N TRP A 37 -23.66 15.15 6.12
CA TRP A 37 -23.30 14.47 4.88
C TRP A 37 -22.33 15.34 4.07
N LYS A 38 -21.13 14.81 3.83
CA LYS A 38 -20.10 15.46 2.99
C LYS A 38 -19.92 14.71 1.68
N GLU A 39 -19.84 15.44 0.60
CA GLU A 39 -19.60 14.90 -0.72
C GLU A 39 -18.17 14.39 -0.86
N CYS A 40 -18.02 13.16 -1.40
CA CYS A 40 -16.74 12.51 -1.63
C CYS A 40 -16.37 12.47 -3.10
N GLY A 41 -17.36 12.39 -4.00
CA GLY A 41 -17.13 12.29 -5.43
C GLY A 41 -18.41 12.17 -6.21
N ILE A 42 -18.28 12.15 -7.55
CA ILE A 42 -19.38 11.97 -8.49
C ILE A 42 -19.11 10.71 -9.31
N VAL A 43 -20.10 9.82 -9.39
CA VAL A 43 -19.98 8.52 -10.07
C VAL A 43 -21.19 8.28 -11.00
N GLY A 44 -21.02 7.36 -11.93
CA GLY A 44 -22.10 6.96 -12.83
C GLY A 44 -23.16 6.07 -12.15
N SER A 45 -24.30 5.87 -12.83
CA SER A 45 -25.41 5.05 -12.34
C SER A 45 -25.00 3.61 -12.03
N ASN A 46 -24.10 3.04 -12.82
CA ASN A 46 -23.64 1.65 -12.71
C ASN A 46 -22.53 1.46 -11.68
N TYR A 47 -22.02 2.54 -11.06
CA TYR A 47 -21.01 2.43 -10.01
C TYR A 47 -21.60 1.73 -8.79
N LEU A 48 -21.02 0.60 -8.40
CA LEU A 48 -21.34 -0.08 -7.15
C LEU A 48 -20.56 0.61 -6.02
N LEU A 49 -21.28 1.24 -5.11
CA LEU A 49 -20.70 1.82 -3.93
C LEU A 49 -20.41 0.70 -2.91
N VAL A 50 -19.14 0.49 -2.58
CA VAL A 50 -18.71 -0.48 -1.56
C VAL A 50 -18.28 0.28 -0.31
N PRO A 51 -18.99 0.11 0.82
CA PRO A 51 -18.55 0.68 2.10
C PRO A 51 -17.17 0.17 2.52
N ASN A 52 -16.38 1.00 3.19
CA ASN A 52 -15.08 0.57 3.69
C ASN A 52 -15.18 -0.51 4.79
N SER A 53 -16.33 -0.61 5.49
CA SER A 53 -16.62 -1.72 6.39
C SER A 53 -16.68 -3.06 5.67
N GLU A 54 -17.34 -3.11 4.50
CA GLU A 54 -17.38 -4.32 3.67
C GLU A 54 -15.99 -4.69 3.13
N VAL A 55 -15.14 -3.69 2.83
CA VAL A 55 -13.75 -3.96 2.43
C VAL A 55 -12.94 -4.58 3.57
N LYS A 56 -13.18 -4.13 4.81
CA LYS A 56 -12.57 -4.73 5.98
C LYS A 56 -13.09 -6.14 6.23
N GLU A 57 -14.40 -6.36 6.12
CA GLU A 57 -15.02 -7.69 6.25
C GLU A 57 -14.43 -8.66 5.21
N LEU A 58 -14.29 -8.21 3.95
CA LEU A 58 -13.62 -8.98 2.90
C LEU A 58 -12.17 -9.36 3.26
N ALA A 59 -11.43 -8.44 3.86
CA ALA A 59 -10.06 -8.69 4.31
C ALA A 59 -10.03 -9.74 5.43
N ASP A 60 -10.95 -9.64 6.39
CA ASP A 60 -11.08 -10.56 7.52
C ASP A 60 -11.51 -11.96 7.03
N GLU A 61 -12.38 -12.04 6.03
CA GLU A 61 -12.78 -13.31 5.39
C GLU A 61 -11.61 -13.99 4.67
N ILE A 62 -10.84 -13.24 3.87
CA ILE A 62 -9.64 -13.76 3.21
C ILE A 62 -8.61 -14.25 4.25
N ALA A 63 -8.42 -13.48 5.33
CA ALA A 63 -7.54 -13.87 6.42
C ALA A 63 -8.00 -15.16 7.13
N THR A 64 -9.31 -15.39 7.22
CA THR A 64 -9.90 -16.59 7.83
C THR A 64 -9.79 -17.82 6.93
N GLU A 65 -9.93 -17.64 5.61
CA GLU A 65 -9.80 -18.73 4.61
C GLU A 65 -8.34 -19.11 4.35
N SER A 66 -7.39 -18.23 4.62
CA SER A 66 -5.96 -18.46 4.49
C SER A 66 -5.44 -19.40 5.59
N GLN A 67 -4.42 -20.21 5.28
CA GLN A 67 -3.71 -21.05 6.24
C GLN A 67 -2.75 -20.25 7.14
N LEU A 68 -2.47 -19.00 6.79
CA LEU A 68 -1.58 -18.12 7.52
C LEU A 68 -2.32 -17.34 8.61
N THR A 69 -1.59 -16.88 9.63
CA THR A 69 -2.15 -16.03 10.70
C THR A 69 -1.94 -14.56 10.37
N TRP A 70 -3.02 -13.78 10.35
CA TRP A 70 -3.03 -12.38 9.95
C TRP A 70 -3.40 -11.46 11.11
N GLU A 71 -2.81 -10.26 11.12
CA GLU A 71 -3.25 -9.19 12.00
C GLU A 71 -3.38 -7.86 11.26
N PRO A 72 -4.30 -6.97 11.69
CA PRO A 72 -4.37 -5.62 11.18
C PRO A 72 -3.08 -4.83 11.42
N MET A 73 -2.62 -4.10 10.41
CA MET A 73 -1.40 -3.30 10.48
C MET A 73 -1.69 -1.79 10.45
N LYS A 74 -2.36 -1.34 9.40
CA LYS A 74 -2.59 0.09 9.16
C LYS A 74 -3.87 0.31 8.37
N THR A 75 -4.51 1.44 8.63
CA THR A 75 -5.65 1.93 7.83
C THR A 75 -5.34 3.34 7.35
N PHE A 76 -5.54 3.58 6.07
CA PHE A 76 -5.45 4.90 5.46
C PHE A 76 -6.82 5.33 4.95
N PHE A 77 -7.20 6.58 5.20
CA PHE A 77 -8.42 7.18 4.66
C PHE A 77 -8.29 8.70 4.54
N ASN A 78 -8.41 9.23 3.33
CA ASN A 78 -8.35 10.67 3.06
C ASN A 78 -9.74 11.30 2.82
N GLY A 79 -10.81 10.55 3.06
CA GLY A 79 -12.19 10.96 2.81
C GLY A 79 -12.75 10.51 1.47
N LYS A 80 -11.93 10.06 0.54
CA LYS A 80 -12.30 9.56 -0.78
C LYS A 80 -11.71 8.19 -1.06
N GLN A 81 -10.44 8.01 -0.74
CA GLN A 81 -9.69 6.78 -0.94
C GLN A 81 -9.41 6.12 0.40
N PHE A 82 -9.53 4.82 0.41
CA PHE A 82 -9.32 3.96 1.57
C PHE A 82 -8.29 2.88 1.23
N ALA A 83 -7.40 2.60 2.19
CA ALA A 83 -6.55 1.44 2.15
C ALA A 83 -6.50 0.77 3.53
N TYR A 84 -6.60 -0.55 3.53
CA TYR A 84 -6.51 -1.39 4.72
C TYR A 84 -5.39 -2.40 4.53
N PHE A 85 -4.49 -2.47 5.50
CA PHE A 85 -3.28 -3.30 5.45
C PHE A 85 -3.29 -4.31 6.57
N MET A 86 -2.92 -5.54 6.25
CA MET A 86 -2.70 -6.64 7.20
C MET A 86 -1.32 -7.23 6.99
N GLN A 87 -0.73 -7.79 8.04
CA GLN A 87 0.55 -8.50 7.99
C GLN A 87 0.39 -9.93 8.49
N CYS A 88 1.16 -10.84 7.88
CA CYS A 88 1.29 -12.22 8.34
C CYS A 88 2.16 -12.28 9.59
N LYS A 89 1.75 -13.09 10.57
CA LYS A 89 2.49 -13.36 11.81
C LYS A 89 3.13 -14.74 11.86
N SER A 90 2.57 -15.68 11.14
CA SER A 90 3.00 -17.09 11.24
C SER A 90 4.19 -17.44 10.37
N ASP A 91 4.51 -16.57 9.39
CA ASP A 91 5.55 -16.84 8.41
C ASP A 91 6.42 -15.59 8.20
N THR A 92 7.70 -15.69 8.55
CA THR A 92 8.68 -14.63 8.42
C THR A 92 9.94 -15.14 7.74
N THR A 93 10.63 -14.26 7.03
CA THR A 93 11.88 -14.58 6.33
C THR A 93 12.98 -13.61 6.77
N GLU A 94 14.08 -14.14 7.32
CA GLU A 94 15.23 -13.34 7.75
C GLU A 94 15.98 -12.78 6.53
N ILE A 95 16.25 -11.49 6.55
CA ILE A 95 17.04 -10.76 5.54
C ILE A 95 18.45 -10.49 6.07
N ALA A 96 18.54 -10.06 7.32
CA ALA A 96 19.78 -9.85 8.07
C ALA A 96 19.54 -10.26 9.52
N LYS A 97 20.61 -10.28 10.32
CA LYS A 97 20.49 -10.60 11.75
C LYS A 97 19.48 -9.66 12.43
N ASP A 98 18.47 -10.23 13.07
CA ASP A 98 17.38 -9.52 13.76
C ASP A 98 16.55 -8.62 12.82
N ASP A 99 16.52 -8.90 11.52
CA ASP A 99 15.81 -8.11 10.51
C ASP A 99 15.01 -9.02 9.57
N ASP A 100 13.76 -9.20 9.91
CA ASP A 100 12.82 -10.09 9.22
C ASP A 100 11.84 -9.31 8.36
N ILE A 101 11.41 -9.96 7.28
CA ILE A 101 10.26 -9.55 6.48
C ILE A 101 9.11 -10.55 6.63
N ALA A 102 7.90 -10.06 6.46
CA ALA A 102 6.68 -10.88 6.42
C ALA A 102 5.85 -10.53 5.18
N LEU A 103 4.98 -11.46 4.79
CA LEU A 103 3.95 -11.21 3.80
C LEU A 103 2.92 -10.22 4.34
N GLY A 104 2.51 -9.27 3.51
CA GLY A 104 1.41 -8.37 3.76
C GLY A 104 0.31 -8.53 2.71
N MET A 105 -0.92 -8.19 3.08
CA MET A 105 -2.02 -7.99 2.15
C MET A 105 -2.64 -6.62 2.34
N ALA A 106 -3.02 -5.99 1.23
CA ALA A 106 -3.54 -4.65 1.19
C ALA A 106 -4.80 -4.58 0.31
N PHE A 107 -5.77 -3.83 0.80
CA PHE A 107 -7.05 -3.60 0.14
C PHE A 107 -7.21 -2.12 -0.13
N TRP A 108 -7.54 -1.75 -1.38
CA TRP A 108 -7.82 -0.37 -1.77
C TRP A 108 -9.25 -0.23 -2.25
N ASN A 109 -9.86 0.89 -1.88
CA ASN A 109 -11.20 1.27 -2.31
C ASN A 109 -11.25 2.78 -2.54
N SER A 110 -12.19 3.25 -3.36
CA SER A 110 -12.47 4.67 -3.48
C SER A 110 -13.95 4.96 -3.56
N TYR A 111 -14.35 6.13 -3.09
CA TYR A 111 -15.72 6.63 -3.15
C TYR A 111 -15.97 7.54 -4.35
N ASP A 112 -14.92 7.99 -5.02
CA ASP A 112 -14.96 8.89 -6.18
C ASP A 112 -14.68 8.17 -7.52
N GLY A 113 -14.52 6.83 -7.49
CA GLY A 113 -14.22 6.04 -8.68
C GLY A 113 -12.77 6.15 -9.16
N SER A 114 -11.89 6.86 -8.43
CA SER A 114 -10.47 7.01 -8.80
C SER A 114 -9.69 5.71 -8.73
N THR A 115 -10.15 4.74 -7.93
CA THR A 115 -9.52 3.43 -7.77
C THR A 115 -10.59 2.35 -7.67
N ALA A 116 -10.43 1.25 -8.40
CA ALA A 116 -11.26 0.05 -8.22
C ALA A 116 -10.98 -0.57 -6.86
N LEU A 117 -11.92 -1.37 -6.33
CA LEU A 117 -11.64 -2.25 -5.22
C LEU A 117 -10.54 -3.23 -5.64
N GLN A 118 -9.42 -3.22 -4.93
CA GLN A 118 -8.23 -4.00 -5.25
C GLN A 118 -7.72 -4.73 -4.02
N PHE A 119 -7.27 -5.95 -4.23
CA PHE A 119 -6.44 -6.71 -3.31
C PHE A 119 -5.04 -6.79 -3.89
N ARG A 120 -4.03 -6.64 -3.04
CA ARG A 120 -2.61 -6.79 -3.40
C ARG A 120 -1.85 -7.45 -2.26
N THR A 121 -0.87 -8.27 -2.61
CA THR A 121 0.17 -8.70 -1.67
C THR A 121 1.34 -7.70 -1.68
N PHE A 122 2.07 -7.62 -0.58
CA PHE A 122 3.26 -6.80 -0.42
C PHE A 122 4.14 -7.40 0.67
N LEU A 123 5.35 -6.90 0.87
CA LEU A 123 6.22 -7.31 1.96
C LEU A 123 6.26 -6.24 3.05
N VAL A 124 6.42 -6.67 4.28
CA VAL A 124 6.54 -5.82 5.47
C VAL A 124 7.84 -6.14 6.15
N ARG A 125 8.68 -5.13 6.39
CA ARG A 125 9.83 -5.26 7.28
C ARG A 125 9.36 -5.12 8.72
N LEU A 126 9.63 -6.10 9.57
CA LEU A 126 9.03 -6.17 10.91
C LEU A 126 9.66 -5.22 11.91
N VAL A 127 10.96 -4.93 11.79
CA VAL A 127 11.69 -4.04 12.72
C VAL A 127 11.14 -2.61 12.73
N CYS A 128 10.71 -2.08 11.59
CA CYS A 128 10.20 -0.72 11.46
C CYS A 128 8.83 -0.63 10.81
N THR A 129 8.15 -1.76 10.60
CA THR A 129 6.83 -1.86 9.96
C THR A 129 6.71 -1.17 8.60
N ASN A 130 7.82 -1.09 7.85
CA ASN A 130 7.85 -0.50 6.52
C ASN A 130 7.25 -1.45 5.49
N GLY A 131 6.25 -1.00 4.76
CA GLY A 131 5.72 -1.75 3.62
C GLY A 131 6.63 -1.61 2.40
N MET A 132 6.88 -2.72 1.73
CA MET A 132 7.70 -2.85 0.52
C MET A 132 6.85 -3.39 -0.61
N ILE A 133 6.55 -2.57 -1.60
CA ILE A 133 5.68 -2.92 -2.73
C ILE A 133 6.56 -3.20 -3.95
N THR A 134 6.43 -4.39 -4.55
CA THR A 134 7.15 -4.75 -5.78
C THR A 134 6.23 -5.40 -6.80
N LYS A 135 6.49 -5.21 -8.07
CA LYS A 135 5.73 -5.83 -9.17
C LYS A 135 5.89 -7.34 -9.21
N ASP A 136 7.10 -7.81 -8.91
CA ASP A 136 7.42 -9.23 -8.97
C ASP A 136 6.60 -10.06 -7.96
N PHE A 137 6.09 -9.38 -6.94
CA PHE A 137 5.32 -9.97 -5.84
C PHE A 137 3.83 -9.57 -5.86
N MET A 138 3.41 -8.69 -6.77
CA MET A 138 2.04 -8.18 -6.79
C MET A 138 1.08 -9.13 -7.50
N ASN A 139 0.48 -10.04 -6.76
CA ASN A 139 -0.78 -10.61 -7.19
C ASN A 139 -1.88 -9.54 -7.04
N LEU A 140 -2.16 -8.85 -8.14
CA LEU A 140 -3.20 -7.84 -8.18
C LEU A 140 -4.53 -8.46 -8.57
N MET A 141 -5.48 -8.52 -7.65
CA MET A 141 -6.87 -8.81 -7.96
C MET A 141 -7.69 -7.53 -7.95
N LYS A 142 -8.43 -7.29 -9.03
CA LYS A 142 -9.37 -6.17 -9.13
C LYS A 142 -10.79 -6.69 -9.02
N PHE A 143 -11.50 -6.17 -8.05
CA PHE A 143 -12.93 -6.42 -7.91
C PHE A 143 -13.67 -5.31 -8.65
N LYS A 144 -14.57 -5.70 -9.55
CA LYS A 144 -15.36 -4.70 -10.27
C LYS A 144 -16.48 -4.17 -9.39
N HIS A 145 -16.60 -2.85 -9.28
CA HIS A 145 -17.76 -2.18 -8.69
C HIS A 145 -19.00 -2.31 -9.60
N ASN A 146 -19.46 -3.55 -9.85
CA ASN A 146 -20.69 -3.83 -10.59
C ASN A 146 -21.57 -4.81 -9.81
N LYS A 147 -22.87 -4.65 -9.97
CA LYS A 147 -23.91 -5.37 -9.21
C LYS A 147 -24.01 -6.89 -9.45
N THR A 148 -23.11 -7.50 -10.20
CA THR A 148 -23.10 -8.95 -10.41
C THR A 148 -22.22 -9.62 -9.38
N SER A 149 -22.82 -10.06 -8.28
CA SER A 149 -22.13 -10.62 -7.10
C SER A 149 -21.72 -12.09 -7.19
N GLU A 150 -22.04 -12.82 -8.25
CA GLU A 150 -21.77 -14.28 -8.36
C GLU A 150 -20.28 -14.68 -8.38
N GLY A 151 -19.36 -13.70 -8.32
CA GLY A 151 -17.93 -13.96 -8.30
C GLY A 151 -17.22 -13.67 -6.97
N TYR A 152 -17.90 -13.09 -5.98
CA TYR A 152 -17.25 -12.55 -4.79
C TYR A 152 -16.65 -13.65 -3.91
N GLU A 153 -17.40 -14.67 -3.55
CA GLU A 153 -16.92 -15.82 -2.77
C GLU A 153 -15.75 -16.56 -3.46
N LYS A 154 -15.86 -16.78 -4.77
CA LYS A 154 -14.77 -17.37 -5.55
C LYS A 154 -13.52 -16.51 -5.55
N GLN A 155 -13.68 -15.17 -5.53
CA GLN A 155 -12.56 -14.24 -5.49
C GLN A 155 -11.88 -14.23 -4.12
N ILE A 156 -12.65 -14.36 -3.02
CA ILE A 156 -12.12 -14.52 -1.65
C ILE A 156 -11.27 -15.78 -1.55
N ILE A 157 -11.81 -16.93 -1.96
CA ILE A 157 -11.09 -18.20 -1.95
C ILE A 157 -9.83 -18.15 -2.82
N ASN A 158 -9.91 -17.48 -3.98
CA ASN A 158 -8.75 -17.32 -4.85
C ASN A 158 -7.71 -16.39 -4.21
N ALA A 159 -8.12 -15.30 -3.54
CA ALA A 159 -7.21 -14.41 -2.84
C ALA A 159 -6.50 -15.12 -1.68
N ALA A 160 -7.21 -15.93 -0.89
CA ALA A 160 -6.64 -16.76 0.16
C ALA A 160 -5.59 -17.74 -0.40
N LYS A 161 -5.92 -18.45 -1.48
CA LYS A 161 -4.95 -19.34 -2.17
C LYS A 161 -3.72 -18.59 -2.71
N VAL A 162 -3.90 -17.36 -3.18
CA VAL A 162 -2.78 -16.53 -3.65
C VAL A 162 -1.82 -16.25 -2.51
N VAL A 163 -2.30 -15.83 -1.34
CA VAL A 163 -1.41 -15.53 -0.20
C VAL A 163 -0.76 -16.79 0.37
N ASP A 164 -1.47 -17.92 0.41
CA ASP A 164 -0.95 -19.21 0.89
C ASP A 164 0.16 -19.78 -0.02
N ASN A 165 0.18 -19.40 -1.30
CA ASN A 165 1.18 -19.86 -2.27
C ASN A 165 2.29 -18.84 -2.56
N CYS A 166 2.39 -17.76 -1.81
CA CYS A 166 3.41 -16.72 -2.01
C CYS A 166 4.81 -17.09 -1.47
N GLY A 167 4.99 -18.21 -0.78
CA GLY A 167 6.25 -18.55 -0.10
C GLY A 167 7.49 -18.52 -1.02
N ASP A 168 7.42 -19.17 -2.19
CA ASP A 168 8.53 -19.20 -3.15
C ASP A 168 8.84 -17.80 -3.70
N ASP A 169 7.82 -16.98 -3.93
CA ASP A 169 7.97 -15.60 -4.40
C ASP A 169 8.61 -14.72 -3.31
N VAL A 170 8.21 -14.91 -2.05
CA VAL A 170 8.81 -14.23 -0.88
C VAL A 170 10.30 -14.54 -0.82
N GLU A 171 10.68 -15.82 -0.87
CA GLU A 171 12.08 -16.24 -0.80
C GLU A 171 12.91 -15.73 -1.99
N ALA A 172 12.35 -15.73 -3.19
CA ALA A 172 13.01 -15.17 -4.38
C ALA A 172 13.32 -13.66 -4.22
N VAL A 173 12.40 -12.90 -3.62
CA VAL A 173 12.63 -11.48 -3.31
C VAL A 173 13.58 -11.31 -2.14
N ALA A 174 13.45 -12.11 -1.08
CA ALA A 174 14.31 -12.11 0.09
C ALA A 174 15.79 -12.34 -0.30
N LYS A 175 16.06 -13.26 -1.23
CA LYS A 175 17.40 -13.49 -1.76
C LYS A 175 18.03 -12.24 -2.38
N ARG A 176 17.24 -11.44 -3.11
CA ARG A 176 17.72 -10.16 -3.67
C ARG A 176 17.92 -9.11 -2.59
N MET A 177 17.06 -9.09 -1.55
CA MET A 177 17.23 -8.19 -0.41
C MET A 177 18.48 -8.53 0.41
N ARG A 178 18.80 -9.82 0.61
CA ARG A 178 20.06 -10.24 1.25
C ARG A 178 21.29 -9.75 0.46
N ARG A 179 21.23 -9.74 -0.88
CA ARG A 179 22.29 -9.11 -1.69
C ARG A 179 22.43 -7.62 -1.44
N MET A 180 21.32 -6.90 -1.18
CA MET A 180 21.40 -5.47 -0.78
C MET A 180 22.16 -5.30 0.54
N VAL A 181 21.99 -6.22 1.50
CA VAL A 181 22.74 -6.21 2.78
C VAL A 181 24.24 -6.39 2.55
N GLU A 182 24.61 -7.21 1.58
CA GLU A 182 26.00 -7.50 1.23
C GLU A 182 26.64 -6.46 0.29
N THR A 183 25.83 -5.52 -0.28
CA THR A 183 26.28 -4.54 -1.27
C THR A 183 26.63 -3.22 -0.57
N PRO A 184 27.93 -2.87 -0.41
CA PRO A 184 28.33 -1.60 0.14
C PRO A 184 27.95 -0.44 -0.82
N VAL A 185 27.64 0.73 -0.26
CA VAL A 185 27.24 1.91 -1.02
C VAL A 185 27.96 3.14 -0.53
N SER A 186 28.65 3.84 -1.41
CA SER A 186 29.21 5.16 -1.13
C SER A 186 28.21 6.29 -1.46
N LEU A 187 28.48 7.50 -0.95
CA LEU A 187 27.70 8.69 -1.32
C LEU A 187 27.76 9.00 -2.82
N ASN A 188 28.89 8.63 -3.49
CA ASN A 188 29.02 8.79 -4.93
C ASN A 188 28.08 7.82 -5.68
N ASP A 189 27.97 6.57 -5.21
CA ASP A 189 27.04 5.59 -5.80
C ASP A 189 25.60 6.06 -5.67
N LEU A 190 25.22 6.70 -4.55
CA LEU A 190 23.88 7.28 -4.39
C LEU A 190 23.64 8.44 -5.37
N ALA A 191 24.64 9.26 -5.65
CA ALA A 191 24.52 10.31 -6.67
C ALA A 191 24.34 9.70 -8.08
N VAL A 192 25.03 8.63 -8.40
CA VAL A 192 24.84 7.88 -9.65
C VAL A 192 23.45 7.26 -9.71
N LEU A 193 22.99 6.59 -8.65
CA LEU A 193 21.63 6.03 -8.56
C LEU A 193 20.56 7.11 -8.76
N ARG A 194 20.75 8.28 -8.14
CA ARG A 194 19.84 9.42 -8.32
C ARG A 194 19.70 9.85 -9.77
N ASN A 195 20.80 9.92 -10.49
CA ASN A 195 20.82 10.43 -11.84
C ASN A 195 20.42 9.38 -12.90
N SER A 196 20.65 8.10 -12.64
CA SER A 196 20.38 7.01 -13.58
C SER A 196 19.07 6.28 -13.26
N THR A 197 19.02 5.63 -12.11
CA THR A 197 17.96 4.67 -11.75
C THR A 197 16.75 5.35 -11.13
N LEU A 198 16.96 6.36 -10.26
CA LEU A 198 15.93 7.07 -9.50
C LEU A 198 15.67 8.50 -10.01
N GLY A 199 16.11 8.83 -11.22
CA GLY A 199 15.99 10.15 -11.82
C GLY A 199 14.56 10.67 -11.99
N HIS A 200 13.59 9.77 -12.04
CA HIS A 200 12.15 10.08 -12.13
C HIS A 200 11.51 10.54 -10.82
N LEU A 201 12.17 10.34 -9.66
CA LEU A 201 11.63 10.79 -8.38
C LEU A 201 11.59 12.31 -8.29
N PRO A 202 10.53 12.90 -7.72
CA PRO A 202 10.49 14.34 -7.43
C PRO A 202 11.70 14.79 -6.61
N VAL A 203 12.24 15.96 -6.93
CA VAL A 203 13.41 16.52 -6.22
C VAL A 203 13.14 16.68 -4.72
N THR A 204 11.91 17.07 -4.36
CA THR A 204 11.49 17.22 -2.96
C THR A 204 11.48 15.89 -2.22
N LEU A 205 11.01 14.80 -2.85
CA LEU A 205 11.02 13.45 -2.27
C LEU A 205 12.45 12.96 -2.11
N TRP A 206 13.30 13.12 -3.14
CA TRP A 206 14.71 12.77 -3.04
C TRP A 206 15.41 13.53 -1.90
N GLY A 207 15.12 14.83 -1.75
CA GLY A 207 15.67 15.66 -0.65
C GLY A 207 15.28 15.11 0.73
N LYS A 208 14.02 14.69 0.92
CA LYS A 208 13.56 14.06 2.17
C LYS A 208 14.30 12.74 2.43
N ILE A 209 14.36 11.86 1.43
CA ILE A 209 15.03 10.54 1.53
C ILE A 209 16.51 10.72 1.87
N SER A 210 17.22 11.56 1.12
CA SER A 210 18.65 11.77 1.34
C SER A 210 18.96 12.37 2.70
N THR A 211 18.18 13.36 3.14
CA THR A 211 18.34 13.94 4.49
C THR A 211 18.11 12.91 5.58
N HIS A 212 17.02 12.12 5.47
CA HIS A 212 16.70 11.07 6.43
C HIS A 212 17.81 10.01 6.49
N PHE A 213 18.28 9.54 5.34
CA PHE A 213 19.37 8.57 5.22
C PHE A 213 20.66 9.08 5.86
N LEU A 214 21.10 10.31 5.52
CA LEU A 214 22.30 10.89 6.08
C LEU A 214 22.24 11.09 7.61
N GLN A 215 21.06 11.41 8.14
CA GLN A 215 20.86 11.54 9.59
C GLN A 215 20.85 10.21 10.30
N LYS A 216 20.13 9.21 9.75
CA LYS A 216 19.95 7.90 10.37
C LYS A 216 21.23 7.07 10.34
N GLU A 217 21.95 7.07 9.23
CA GLU A 217 23.11 6.23 9.00
C GLU A 217 24.46 6.98 9.14
N SER A 218 24.46 8.13 9.81
CA SER A 218 25.65 8.99 9.92
C SER A 218 26.90 8.28 10.46
N SER A 219 26.78 7.40 11.45
CA SER A 219 27.91 6.62 11.99
C SER A 219 28.45 5.62 10.97
N LYS A 220 27.57 4.85 10.32
CA LYS A 220 27.96 3.88 9.29
C LYS A 220 28.62 4.55 8.08
N ILE A 221 28.13 5.77 7.71
CA ILE A 221 28.73 6.57 6.62
C ILE A 221 30.17 6.94 6.94
N LEU A 222 30.43 7.35 8.17
CA LEU A 222 31.80 7.69 8.62
C LEU A 222 32.73 6.48 8.61
N ASP A 223 32.20 5.31 8.94
CA ASP A 223 32.95 4.05 8.99
C ASP A 223 33.04 3.34 7.62
N ASN A 224 32.42 3.89 6.57
CA ASN A 224 32.21 3.25 5.25
C ASN A 224 31.53 1.87 5.33
N ASP A 225 30.61 1.70 6.27
CA ASP A 225 29.89 0.45 6.54
C ASP A 225 28.40 0.55 6.14
N VAL A 226 28.08 1.41 5.17
CA VAL A 226 26.72 1.59 4.65
C VAL A 226 26.45 0.65 3.50
N THR A 227 25.28 0.03 3.51
CA THR A 227 24.83 -0.91 2.48
C THR A 227 23.68 -0.37 1.64
N MET A 228 23.40 -1.03 0.51
CA MET A 228 22.21 -0.76 -0.30
C MET A 228 20.92 -1.02 0.50
N TRP A 229 20.95 -1.95 1.45
CA TRP A 229 19.82 -2.22 2.34
C TRP A 229 19.51 -1.04 3.27
N ASP A 230 20.53 -0.41 3.84
CA ASP A 230 20.36 0.79 4.67
C ASP A 230 19.71 1.93 3.86
N PHE A 231 20.17 2.16 2.64
CA PHE A 231 19.58 3.16 1.75
C PHE A 231 18.15 2.82 1.34
N TYR A 232 17.89 1.57 0.98
CA TYR A 232 16.54 1.11 0.63
C TYR A 232 15.56 1.29 1.80
N ASN A 233 15.99 0.96 3.01
CA ASN A 233 15.18 1.15 4.21
C ASN A 233 14.87 2.64 4.49
N ALA A 234 15.81 3.54 4.25
CA ALA A 234 15.56 4.97 4.36
C ALA A 234 14.52 5.46 3.33
N CYS A 235 14.53 4.88 2.12
CA CYS A 235 13.51 5.18 1.10
C CYS A 235 12.12 4.72 1.53
N THR A 236 12.00 3.47 1.96
CA THR A 236 10.70 2.88 2.35
C THR A 236 10.15 3.51 3.63
N ASP A 237 11.01 3.88 4.57
CA ASP A 237 10.64 4.57 5.81
C ASP A 237 9.93 5.90 5.53
N ILE A 238 10.52 6.77 4.72
CA ILE A 238 9.91 8.04 4.31
C ILE A 238 8.58 7.82 3.59
N LEU A 239 8.51 6.87 2.67
CA LEU A 239 7.32 6.63 1.86
C LEU A 239 6.17 6.00 2.64
N TRP A 240 6.47 5.23 3.68
CA TRP A 240 5.48 4.49 4.46
C TRP A 240 4.97 5.23 5.68
N HIS A 241 5.82 6.06 6.29
CA HIS A 241 5.50 6.79 7.51
C HIS A 241 5.16 8.27 7.28
N ASP A 242 5.06 8.72 6.01
CA ASP A 242 4.58 10.08 5.73
C ASP A 242 3.21 10.29 6.39
N GLU A 243 3.01 11.46 7.02
CA GLU A 243 1.77 11.81 7.73
C GLU A 243 0.52 11.73 6.84
N LYS A 244 0.69 11.82 5.54
CA LYS A 244 -0.37 11.72 4.53
C LYS A 244 0.04 10.77 3.40
N PRO A 245 0.10 9.45 3.66
CA PRO A 245 0.38 8.51 2.59
C PRO A 245 -0.66 8.67 1.47
N THR A 246 -0.19 8.82 0.24
CA THR A 246 -1.02 8.97 -0.96
C THR A 246 -0.83 7.76 -1.87
N MET A 247 -1.71 7.57 -2.85
CA MET A 247 -1.46 6.57 -3.91
C MET A 247 -0.13 6.82 -4.60
N ALA A 248 0.27 8.09 -4.78
CA ALA A 248 1.58 8.44 -5.34
C ALA A 248 2.75 7.96 -4.48
N SER A 249 2.67 8.03 -3.13
CA SER A 249 3.73 7.48 -2.26
C SER A 249 3.84 5.97 -2.39
N LEU A 250 2.72 5.26 -2.56
CA LEU A 250 2.71 3.80 -2.79
C LEU A 250 3.29 3.44 -4.17
N GLU A 251 2.98 4.22 -5.20
CA GLU A 251 3.57 4.07 -6.55
C GLU A 251 5.07 4.34 -6.52
N HIS A 252 5.53 5.38 -5.83
CA HIS A 252 6.96 5.64 -5.65
C HIS A 252 7.65 4.51 -4.89
N ASN A 253 7.02 3.98 -3.83
CA ASN A 253 7.55 2.83 -3.10
C ASN A 253 7.75 1.63 -4.03
N GLN A 254 6.74 1.30 -4.84
CA GLN A 254 6.82 0.22 -5.82
C GLN A 254 7.96 0.46 -6.82
N VAL A 255 8.05 1.65 -7.40
CA VAL A 255 9.08 1.96 -8.41
C VAL A 255 10.48 1.88 -7.83
N ILE A 256 10.71 2.40 -6.61
CA ILE A 256 12.01 2.31 -5.92
C ILE A 256 12.36 0.86 -5.66
N THR A 257 11.42 0.09 -5.09
CA THR A 257 11.62 -1.33 -4.79
C THR A 257 11.98 -2.13 -6.05
N ASP A 258 11.19 -1.99 -7.13
CA ASP A 258 11.43 -2.69 -8.39
C ASP A 258 12.79 -2.35 -9.00
N LYS A 259 13.19 -1.08 -8.94
CA LYS A 259 14.46 -0.61 -9.49
C LYS A 259 15.67 -1.12 -8.70
N LEU A 260 15.60 -1.06 -7.38
CA LEU A 260 16.71 -1.51 -6.53
C LEU A 260 16.80 -3.03 -6.50
N LEU A 261 15.68 -3.77 -6.42
CA LEU A 261 15.68 -5.23 -6.56
C LEU A 261 16.17 -5.69 -7.95
N GLY A 262 15.81 -4.95 -9.00
CA GLY A 262 16.27 -5.23 -10.36
C GLY A 262 17.79 -5.05 -10.51
N ALA A 263 18.40 -4.13 -9.77
CA ALA A 263 19.85 -3.96 -9.74
C ALA A 263 20.59 -5.09 -8.98
N MET A 264 19.86 -5.90 -8.19
CA MET A 264 20.36 -7.04 -7.43
C MET A 264 20.10 -8.40 -8.11
N ALA A 265 19.56 -8.39 -9.32
CA ALA A 265 19.22 -9.62 -10.08
C ALA A 265 20.44 -10.42 -10.55
#